data_f42b4f6ea32cc45759231afe278213ed
#
_entry.id   f42b4f6ea32cc45759231afe278213ed
#
_cell.length_a   1.000
_cell.length_b   1.000
_cell.length_c   1.000
_cell.angle_alpha   90.00
_cell.angle_beta   90.00
_cell.angle_gamma   90.00
#
_symmetry.space_group_name_H-M   'P 1'
#
loop_
_entity.id
_entity.type
_entity.pdbx_description
1 polymer ?
#
loop_
_entity_poly.entity_id
_entity_poly.type
_entity_poly.pdbx_seq_one_letter_code
_entity_poly.pdbx_strand_id
1 'polypeptide(L)'
;MDWGLKNRLAKIISPADNRALMLAVDHGYFLGPTEKLEDLKKTIAPLAKHCDSLMITRGALRTSVNPDYPVPVVLRVSGGTSIIGEDLSQEDITVSIKDALRLNVA
;
A
#
# COMPACT_ATOMS: atom_id res chain seq x y z
N MET A 1 0.82 -23.55 0.56
CA MET A 1 0.16 -22.26 0.22
C MET A 1 -1.18 -22.57 -0.42
N ASP A 2 -2.24 -22.01 0.12
CA ASP A 2 -3.58 -22.26 -0.41
C ASP A 2 -3.84 -21.48 -1.72
N TRP A 3 -4.95 -21.80 -2.37
CA TRP A 3 -5.31 -21.21 -3.65
C TRP A 3 -5.47 -19.70 -3.58
N GLY A 4 -6.12 -19.19 -2.53
CA GLY A 4 -6.38 -17.75 -2.37
C GLY A 4 -5.09 -16.94 -2.23
N LEU A 5 -4.14 -17.44 -1.46
CA LEU A 5 -2.84 -16.80 -1.30
C LEU A 5 -2.04 -16.82 -2.61
N LYS A 6 -2.03 -17.95 -3.31
CA LYS A 6 -1.38 -18.05 -4.63
C LYS A 6 -1.98 -17.06 -5.63
N ASN A 7 -3.31 -16.96 -5.64
CA ASN A 7 -4.02 -16.05 -6.55
C ASN A 7 -3.66 -14.58 -6.26
N ARG A 8 -3.63 -14.20 -4.98
CA ARG A 8 -3.26 -12.83 -4.60
C ARG A 8 -1.80 -12.52 -4.90
N LEU A 9 -0.88 -13.45 -4.64
CA LEU A 9 0.53 -13.29 -4.97
C LEU A 9 0.76 -13.15 -6.48
N ALA A 10 0.02 -13.88 -7.29
CA ALA A 10 0.13 -13.81 -8.74
C ALA A 10 -0.28 -12.43 -9.30
N LYS A 11 -1.06 -11.65 -8.56
CA LYS A 11 -1.41 -10.27 -8.94
C LYS A 11 -0.27 -9.28 -8.65
N ILE A 12 0.60 -9.60 -7.71
CA ILE A 12 1.71 -8.75 -7.28
C ILE A 12 3.00 -9.13 -8.00
N ILE A 13 3.29 -10.44 -8.03
CA ILE A 13 4.49 -10.99 -8.68
C ILE A 13 4.03 -11.73 -9.92
N SER A 14 4.41 -11.23 -11.08
CA SER A 14 4.02 -11.83 -12.35
C SER A 14 4.48 -13.30 -12.44
N PRO A 15 3.57 -14.27 -12.67
CA PRO A 15 3.98 -15.66 -12.84
C PRO A 15 4.80 -15.90 -14.11
N ALA A 16 4.74 -14.99 -15.09
CA ALA A 16 5.42 -15.13 -16.36
C ALA A 16 6.94 -14.94 -16.23
N ASP A 17 7.39 -14.05 -15.36
CA ASP A 17 8.81 -13.70 -15.22
C ASP A 17 9.30 -13.60 -13.77
N ASN A 18 8.41 -13.83 -12.80
CA ASN A 18 8.70 -13.75 -11.37
C ASN A 18 9.23 -12.37 -10.91
N ARG A 19 8.76 -11.30 -11.57
CA ARG A 19 9.17 -9.93 -11.26
C ARG A 19 7.99 -9.13 -10.71
N ALA A 20 8.31 -8.11 -9.91
CA ALA A 20 7.35 -7.17 -9.38
C ALA A 20 7.98 -5.77 -9.25
N LEU A 21 7.23 -4.76 -9.64
CA LEU A 21 7.57 -3.37 -9.39
C LEU A 21 6.47 -2.78 -8.50
N MET A 22 6.78 -2.52 -7.24
CA MET A 22 5.85 -1.98 -6.26
C MET A 22 6.11 -0.50 -6.04
N LEU A 23 5.08 0.31 -6.21
CA LEU A 23 5.12 1.73 -5.85
C LEU A 23 4.75 1.87 -4.37
N ALA A 24 5.71 2.24 -3.53
CA ALA A 24 5.50 2.43 -2.10
C ALA A 24 5.27 3.91 -1.79
N VAL A 25 4.10 4.24 -1.28
CA VAL A 25 3.70 5.60 -0.90
C VAL A 25 3.15 5.67 0.53
N ASP A 26 3.58 4.74 1.37
CA ASP A 26 3.15 4.63 2.77
C ASP A 26 4.01 5.44 3.76
N HIS A 27 5.02 6.15 3.30
CA HIS A 27 6.00 6.86 4.15
C HIS A 27 5.37 7.93 5.04
N GLY A 28 4.27 8.55 4.61
CA GLY A 28 3.63 9.63 5.33
C GLY A 28 3.15 9.26 6.74
N TYR A 29 2.96 7.97 7.02
CA TYR A 29 2.49 7.55 8.33
C TYR A 29 3.52 7.83 9.44
N PHE A 30 4.80 7.89 9.13
CA PHE A 30 5.87 8.12 10.09
C PHE A 30 6.80 9.29 9.75
N LEU A 31 6.94 9.64 8.47
CA LEU A 31 7.78 10.75 8.02
C LEU A 31 7.01 12.09 7.94
N GLY A 32 5.68 12.03 7.93
CA GLY A 32 4.86 13.19 7.65
C GLY A 32 4.89 13.58 6.17
N PRO A 33 4.41 14.78 5.81
CA PRO A 33 4.45 15.25 4.43
C PRO A 33 5.90 15.39 3.94
N THR A 34 6.24 14.67 2.88
CA THR A 34 7.54 14.76 2.23
C THR A 34 7.34 15.18 0.78
N GLU A 35 8.40 15.66 0.13
CA GLU A 35 8.32 16.10 -1.25
C GLU A 35 7.68 15.03 -2.14
N LYS A 36 6.69 15.43 -2.94
CA LYS A 36 5.90 14.58 -3.84
C LYS A 36 4.99 13.57 -3.16
N LEU A 37 4.98 13.50 -1.83
CA LEU A 37 4.06 12.63 -1.07
C LEU A 37 3.05 13.43 -0.23
N GLU A 38 3.09 14.76 -0.25
CA GLU A 38 2.14 15.62 0.43
C GLU A 38 0.75 15.61 -0.24
N ASP A 39 0.69 15.36 -1.56
CA ASP A 39 -0.55 15.15 -2.30
C ASP A 39 -0.44 13.84 -3.08
N LEU A 40 -0.84 12.74 -2.45
CA LEU A 40 -0.73 11.41 -3.03
C LEU A 40 -1.58 11.24 -4.28
N LYS A 41 -2.73 11.90 -4.36
CA LYS A 41 -3.59 11.79 -5.53
C LYS A 41 -2.88 12.25 -6.81
N LYS A 42 -2.15 13.36 -6.73
CA LYS A 42 -1.36 13.88 -7.85
C LYS A 42 -0.17 12.99 -8.19
N THR A 43 0.46 12.41 -7.18
CA THR A 43 1.63 11.54 -7.36
C THR A 43 1.25 10.19 -7.95
N ILE A 44 0.18 9.58 -7.45
CA ILE A 44 -0.24 8.22 -7.84
C ILE A 44 -0.83 8.20 -9.25
N ALA A 45 -1.65 9.18 -9.60
CA ALA A 45 -2.40 9.17 -10.86
C ALA A 45 -1.54 8.89 -12.11
N PRO A 46 -0.38 9.54 -12.33
CA PRO A 46 0.44 9.25 -13.50
C PRO A 46 1.27 7.97 -13.38
N LEU A 47 1.49 7.44 -12.18
CA LEU A 47 2.40 6.31 -11.92
C LEU A 47 1.68 4.97 -11.78
N ALA A 48 0.41 4.96 -11.44
CA ALA A 48 -0.35 3.73 -11.14
C ALA A 48 -0.31 2.71 -12.28
N LYS A 49 -0.35 3.17 -13.52
CA LYS A 49 -0.31 2.30 -14.72
C LYS A 49 1.06 1.68 -14.99
N HIS A 50 2.11 2.16 -14.33
CA HIS A 50 3.50 1.73 -14.54
C HIS A 50 4.01 0.80 -13.43
N CYS A 51 3.19 0.47 -12.44
CA CYS A 51 3.58 -0.45 -11.36
C CYS A 51 2.71 -1.70 -11.35
N ASP A 52 3.24 -2.77 -10.77
CA ASP A 52 2.53 -4.04 -10.61
C ASP A 52 1.65 -4.04 -9.37
N SER A 53 2.01 -3.25 -8.37
CA SER A 53 1.23 -3.10 -7.14
C SER A 53 1.54 -1.77 -6.47
N LEU A 54 0.62 -1.36 -5.59
CA LEU A 54 0.69 -0.10 -4.85
C LEU A 54 0.70 -0.42 -3.35
N MET A 55 1.76 -0.01 -2.63
CA MET A 55 1.82 -0.11 -1.18
C MET A 55 1.39 1.22 -0.56
N ILE A 56 0.37 1.19 0.28
CA ILE A 56 -0.29 2.40 0.78
C ILE A 56 -0.95 2.15 2.13
N THR A 57 -1.17 3.21 2.91
CA THR A 57 -1.95 3.16 4.14
C THR A 57 -3.45 3.17 3.84
N ARG A 58 -4.26 2.72 4.81
CA ARG A 58 -5.73 2.67 4.68
C ARG A 58 -6.35 4.04 4.38
N GLY A 59 -5.95 5.06 5.14
CA GLY A 59 -6.49 6.42 4.96
C GLY A 59 -6.16 6.99 3.60
N ALA A 60 -4.91 6.86 3.17
CA ALA A 60 -4.47 7.33 1.87
C ALA A 60 -5.14 6.58 0.71
N LEU A 61 -5.35 5.28 0.86
CA LEU A 61 -6.08 4.47 -0.14
C LEU A 61 -7.49 5.03 -0.37
N ARG A 62 -8.23 5.29 0.71
CA ARG A 62 -9.61 5.79 0.63
C ARG A 62 -9.72 7.19 0.05
N THR A 63 -8.73 8.03 0.27
CA THR A 63 -8.78 9.45 -0.10
C THR A 63 -8.05 9.79 -1.39
N SER A 64 -7.10 8.97 -1.81
CA SER A 64 -6.14 9.36 -2.87
C SER A 64 -6.09 8.41 -4.05
N VAL A 65 -6.71 7.23 -3.97
CA VAL A 65 -6.69 6.25 -5.06
C VAL A 65 -8.05 6.12 -5.69
N ASN A 66 -8.11 6.27 -7.00
CA ASN A 66 -9.34 6.03 -7.75
C ASN A 66 -9.67 4.52 -7.71
N PRO A 67 -10.85 4.13 -7.23
CA PRO A 67 -11.23 2.71 -7.15
C PRO A 67 -11.30 2.01 -8.52
N ASP A 68 -11.34 2.75 -9.60
CA ASP A 68 -11.33 2.18 -10.95
C ASP A 68 -9.93 1.77 -11.42
N TYR A 69 -8.88 2.09 -10.69
CA TYR A 69 -7.53 1.66 -11.06
C TYR A 69 -7.38 0.14 -10.87
N PRO A 70 -6.94 -0.61 -11.90
CA PRO A 70 -6.80 -2.06 -11.82
C PRO A 70 -5.54 -2.52 -11.08
N VAL A 71 -4.87 -1.63 -10.36
CA VAL A 71 -3.63 -1.95 -9.66
C VAL A 71 -3.92 -2.69 -8.34
N PRO A 72 -3.29 -3.84 -8.09
CA PRO A 72 -3.41 -4.52 -6.81
C PRO A 72 -2.82 -3.69 -5.68
N VAL A 73 -3.46 -3.73 -4.51
CA VAL A 73 -3.05 -2.96 -3.34
C VAL A 73 -2.40 -3.86 -2.30
N VAL A 74 -1.22 -3.47 -1.86
CA VAL A 74 -0.55 -4.01 -0.67
C VAL A 74 -0.80 -3.01 0.45
N LEU A 75 -1.65 -3.38 1.40
CA LEU A 75 -2.08 -2.47 2.46
C LEU A 75 -1.09 -2.50 3.62
N ARG A 76 -0.60 -1.34 4.03
CA ARG A 76 0.13 -1.25 5.29
C ARG A 76 -0.87 -1.35 6.45
N VAL A 77 -0.71 -2.39 7.26
CA VAL A 77 -1.60 -2.67 8.41
C VAL A 77 -0.94 -2.39 9.76
N SER A 78 0.33 -1.98 9.75
CA SER A 78 1.08 -1.64 10.96
C SER A 78 1.28 -0.14 11.07
N GLY A 79 1.40 0.34 12.30
CA GLY A 79 1.69 1.73 12.61
C GLY A 79 2.20 1.85 14.04
N GLY A 80 2.82 2.98 14.34
CA GLY A 80 3.41 3.24 15.64
C GLY A 80 3.80 4.69 15.77
N THR A 81 4.97 4.95 16.36
CA THR A 81 5.50 6.30 16.50
C THR A 81 5.96 6.87 15.18
N SER A 82 5.90 8.19 15.05
CA SER A 82 6.49 8.90 13.91
C SER A 82 8.00 9.04 14.06
N ILE A 83 8.67 9.54 13.01
CA ILE A 83 10.10 9.85 13.07
C ILE A 83 10.44 10.91 14.14
N ILE A 84 9.45 11.71 14.55
CA ILE A 84 9.59 12.68 15.65
C ILE A 84 9.63 11.95 17.00
N GLY A 85 9.06 10.75 17.09
CA GLY A 85 9.14 9.90 18.26
C GLY A 85 10.53 9.30 18.43
N GLU A 86 10.87 8.91 19.65
CA GLU A 86 12.22 8.40 19.98
C GLU A 86 12.47 6.97 19.52
N ASP A 87 11.41 6.17 19.33
CA ASP A 87 11.51 4.75 19.01
C ASP A 87 10.54 4.35 17.90
N LEU A 88 11.08 4.03 16.72
CA LEU A 88 10.32 3.55 15.56
C LEU A 88 10.14 2.03 15.55
N SER A 89 10.72 1.30 16.52
CA SER A 89 10.61 -0.17 16.58
C SER A 89 9.29 -0.65 17.16
N GLN A 90 8.54 0.20 17.86
CA GLN A 90 7.27 -0.15 18.48
C GLN A 90 6.12 0.09 17.53
N GLU A 91 5.86 -0.88 16.67
CA GLU A 91 4.69 -0.87 15.79
C GLU A 91 3.62 -1.85 16.29
N ASP A 92 2.37 -1.54 15.99
CA ASP A 92 1.23 -2.39 16.29
C ASP A 92 0.33 -2.52 15.06
N ILE A 93 -0.59 -3.44 15.08
CA ILE A 93 -1.57 -3.62 13.99
C ILE A 93 -2.64 -2.55 14.14
N THR A 94 -2.78 -1.71 13.11
CA THR A 94 -3.71 -0.57 13.10
C THR A 94 -4.93 -0.77 12.22
N VAL A 95 -4.97 -1.87 11.46
CA VAL A 95 -6.06 -2.20 10.53
C VAL A 95 -6.55 -3.60 10.82
N SER A 96 -7.86 -3.78 10.99
CA SER A 96 -8.45 -5.11 11.16
C SER A 96 -8.42 -5.91 9.85
N ILE A 97 -8.37 -7.23 9.96
CA ILE A 97 -8.46 -8.14 8.80
C ILE A 97 -9.80 -7.94 8.06
N LYS A 98 -10.89 -7.71 8.78
CA LYS A 98 -12.19 -7.41 8.18
C LYS A 98 -12.15 -6.18 7.29
N ASP A 99 -11.52 -5.10 7.75
CA ASP A 99 -11.37 -3.87 6.97
C ASP A 99 -10.52 -4.12 5.71
N ALA A 100 -9.42 -4.83 5.86
CA ALA A 100 -8.55 -5.19 4.73
C ALA A 100 -9.32 -5.99 3.66
N LEU A 101 -10.14 -6.95 4.08
CA LEU A 101 -10.99 -7.72 3.16
C LEU A 101 -12.01 -6.84 2.43
N ARG A 102 -12.65 -5.92 3.16
CA ARG A 102 -13.62 -4.98 2.56
C ARG A 102 -12.98 -4.02 1.56
N LEU A 103 -11.72 -3.68 1.76
CA LEU A 103 -10.96 -2.85 0.83
C LEU A 103 -10.44 -3.63 -0.38
N ASN A 104 -10.67 -4.93 -0.44
CA ASN A 104 -10.24 -5.81 -1.54
C ASN A 104 -8.73 -5.74 -1.80
N VAL A 105 -7.94 -5.66 -0.75
CA VAL A 105 -6.47 -5.63 -0.87
C VAL A 105 -5.89 -7.01 -1.15
N ALA A 106 -4.75 -7.04 -1.82
CA ALA A 106 -4.04 -8.28 -2.10
C ALA A 106 -3.22 -8.73 -0.89
#